data_d3fb93e6ccbc55f6adbcb2c5e2c8f881
#
_entry.id   d3fb93e6ccbc55f6adbcb2c5e2c8f881
#
_cell.length_a   1.000
_cell.length_b   1.000
_cell.length_c   1.000
_cell.angle_alpha   90.00
_cell.angle_beta   90.00
_cell.angle_gamma   90.00
#
_symmetry.space_group_name_H-M   'P 1'
#
loop_
_entity.id
_entity.type
_entity.pdbx_description
1 polymer ?
#
loop_
_entity_poly.entity_id
_entity_poly.type
_entity_poly.pdbx_seq_one_letter_code
_entity_poly.pdbx_strand_id
1 'polypeptide(L)'
;FFINLIMNSNISHNIKKRTKANDVFITPLEIAKQQIQLHNINDNDLWLDPCRNNKEGSYFNNFPQNVRKDWCEILEGKDFFEYDENIDIICGNPPYSLMDKWIKKTLKLNPKEFSLLIGIGNLTTRRIEIIENAGYGLSKMKMLKIYDWYGMSCIVVFEKNKKSIIEYDRKVYKTKT
;
A
#
# COMPACT_ATOMS: atom_id res chain seq x y z
N PHE A 1 -28.94 6.85 36.23
CA PHE A 1 -28.89 7.39 34.86
C PHE A 1 -27.99 6.47 34.03
N PHE A 2 -28.58 5.48 33.37
CA PHE A 2 -27.89 4.65 32.40
C PHE A 2 -27.93 5.38 31.06
N ILE A 3 -26.81 5.89 30.59
CA ILE A 3 -26.65 6.32 29.20
C ILE A 3 -26.41 5.07 28.39
N ASN A 4 -27.45 4.61 27.71
CA ASN A 4 -27.32 3.61 26.62
C ASN A 4 -26.45 4.18 25.54
N LEU A 5 -25.19 3.80 25.50
CA LEU A 5 -24.36 3.95 24.31
C LEU A 5 -24.90 2.98 23.25
N ILE A 6 -25.88 3.42 22.48
CA ILE A 6 -26.26 2.74 21.23
C ILE A 6 -25.07 2.94 20.29
N MET A 7 -24.10 2.03 20.38
CA MET A 7 -23.09 1.91 19.35
C MET A 7 -23.81 1.68 18.02
N ASN A 8 -23.61 2.60 17.10
CA ASN A 8 -24.25 2.63 15.78
C ASN A 8 -24.02 1.31 15.03
N SER A 9 -24.95 0.36 15.19
CA SER A 9 -25.00 -0.91 14.46
C SER A 9 -25.08 -0.70 12.93
N ASN A 10 -25.43 0.50 12.48
CA ASN A 10 -25.50 0.89 11.08
C ASN A 10 -24.15 0.87 10.35
N ILE A 11 -23.03 1.13 11.03
CA ILE A 11 -21.70 1.13 10.39
C ILE A 11 -21.29 -0.31 10.05
N SER A 12 -21.49 -1.25 10.97
CA SER A 12 -21.16 -2.66 10.73
C SER A 12 -22.11 -3.30 9.70
N HIS A 13 -23.37 -2.83 9.63
CA HIS A 13 -24.36 -3.30 8.67
C HIS A 13 -24.08 -2.79 7.27
N ASN A 14 -23.62 -1.54 7.13
CA ASN A 14 -23.20 -0.97 5.85
C ASN A 14 -21.91 -1.61 5.31
N ILE A 15 -21.00 -2.04 6.19
CA ILE A 15 -19.80 -2.81 5.80
C ILE A 15 -20.20 -4.19 5.27
N LYS A 16 -21.14 -4.87 5.89
CA LYS A 16 -21.65 -6.19 5.43
C LYS A 16 -22.45 -6.11 4.12
N LYS A 17 -23.07 -4.99 3.79
CA LYS A 17 -23.80 -4.75 2.54
C LYS A 17 -22.89 -4.43 1.34
N ARG A 18 -21.60 -4.20 1.53
CA ARG A 18 -20.63 -4.10 0.42
C ARG A 18 -20.41 -5.49 -0.16
N THR A 19 -21.31 -5.91 -1.03
CA THR A 19 -21.32 -7.24 -1.66
C THR A 19 -20.17 -7.49 -2.65
N LYS A 20 -19.39 -6.47 -2.99
CA LYS A 20 -18.05 -6.56 -3.64
C LYS A 20 -17.25 -5.34 -3.20
N ALA A 21 -16.11 -5.55 -2.59
CA ALA A 21 -15.14 -4.47 -2.42
C ALA A 21 -14.77 -3.97 -3.83
N ASN A 22 -15.13 -2.74 -4.15
CA ASN A 22 -14.63 -2.10 -5.35
C ASN A 22 -13.22 -1.63 -5.01
N ASP A 23 -12.22 -2.42 -5.41
CA ASP A 23 -10.80 -2.09 -5.20
C ASP A 23 -10.25 -1.07 -6.22
N VAL A 24 -11.10 -0.57 -7.12
CA VAL A 24 -10.70 0.42 -8.11
C VAL A 24 -10.81 1.81 -7.49
N PHE A 25 -9.68 2.31 -7.01
CA PHE A 25 -9.56 3.67 -6.46
C PHE A 25 -8.54 4.46 -7.27
N ILE A 26 -8.98 5.50 -7.94
CA ILE A 26 -8.05 6.45 -8.59
C ILE A 26 -7.41 7.29 -7.49
N THR A 27 -6.10 7.18 -7.34
CA THR A 27 -5.36 7.97 -6.36
C THR A 27 -5.35 9.43 -6.78
N PRO A 28 -5.69 10.38 -5.89
CA PRO A 28 -5.53 11.80 -6.19
C PRO A 28 -4.09 12.11 -6.58
N LEU A 29 -3.91 12.88 -7.65
CA LEU A 29 -2.61 13.20 -8.22
C LEU A 29 -1.61 13.74 -7.18
N GLU A 30 -2.08 14.62 -6.31
CA GLU A 30 -1.27 15.21 -5.25
C GLU A 30 -0.74 14.16 -4.27
N ILE A 31 -1.56 13.15 -3.95
CA ILE A 31 -1.15 12.05 -3.07
C ILE A 31 -0.11 11.17 -3.76
N ALA A 32 -0.32 10.84 -5.04
CA ALA A 32 0.65 10.07 -5.81
C ALA A 32 2.01 10.77 -5.89
N LYS A 33 2.02 12.09 -6.15
CA LYS A 33 3.26 12.89 -6.14
C LYS A 33 3.96 12.87 -4.78
N GLN A 34 3.20 13.02 -3.69
CA GLN A 34 3.77 12.92 -2.34
C GLN A 34 4.37 11.55 -2.05
N GLN A 35 3.75 10.47 -2.53
CA GLN A 35 4.29 9.11 -2.36
C GLN A 35 5.58 8.93 -3.18
N ILE A 36 5.60 9.37 -4.43
CA ILE A 36 6.78 9.33 -5.30
C ILE A 36 7.96 10.08 -4.65
N GLN A 37 7.72 11.26 -4.08
CA GLN A 37 8.74 12.09 -3.41
C GLN A 37 9.35 11.45 -2.14
N LEU A 38 8.72 10.43 -1.57
CA LEU A 38 9.27 9.72 -0.41
C LEU A 38 10.37 8.74 -0.80
N HIS A 39 10.49 8.37 -2.07
CA HIS A 39 11.53 7.46 -2.52
C HIS A 39 12.88 8.14 -2.76
N ASN A 40 13.97 7.37 -2.64
CA ASN A 40 15.29 7.79 -3.06
C ASN A 40 15.36 7.63 -4.59
N ILE A 41 15.59 8.73 -5.29
CA ILE A 41 15.62 8.75 -6.75
C ILE A 41 17.06 8.57 -7.21
N ASN A 42 17.36 7.50 -7.93
CA ASN A 42 18.63 7.30 -8.61
C ASN A 42 18.39 7.22 -10.11
N ASP A 43 19.29 7.84 -10.88
CA ASP A 43 19.24 7.79 -12.34
C ASP A 43 19.26 6.33 -12.82
N ASN A 44 18.45 6.04 -13.84
CA ASN A 44 18.32 4.71 -14.43
C ASN A 44 17.68 3.62 -13.57
N ASP A 45 17.24 3.89 -12.34
CA ASP A 45 16.41 2.96 -11.60
C ASP A 45 15.15 2.63 -12.43
N LEU A 46 14.71 1.37 -12.38
CA LEU A 46 13.44 0.95 -12.98
C LEU A 46 12.32 1.03 -11.95
N TRP A 47 11.37 1.89 -12.23
CA TRP A 47 10.19 2.13 -11.40
C TRP A 47 8.96 1.43 -11.96
N LEU A 48 8.22 0.73 -11.11
CA LEU A 48 6.99 0.04 -11.46
C LEU A 48 5.78 0.66 -10.78
N ASP A 49 4.79 1.04 -11.59
CA ASP A 49 3.41 1.23 -11.13
C ASP A 49 2.68 -0.12 -11.25
N PRO A 50 2.45 -0.83 -10.14
CA PRO A 50 1.97 -2.21 -10.20
C PRO A 50 0.46 -2.32 -10.48
N CYS A 51 -0.27 -1.21 -10.56
CA CYS A 51 -1.72 -1.15 -10.80
C CYS A 51 -2.13 0.22 -11.33
N ARG A 52 -1.72 0.52 -12.55
CA ARG A 52 -1.88 1.84 -13.18
C ARG A 52 -3.33 2.33 -13.29
N ASN A 53 -4.31 1.44 -13.24
CA ASN A 53 -5.73 1.62 -13.50
C ASN A 53 -6.00 1.93 -14.98
N ASN A 54 -5.87 3.18 -15.40
CA ASN A 54 -6.09 3.62 -16.76
C ASN A 54 -4.87 4.39 -17.30
N LYS A 55 -4.94 4.83 -18.56
CA LYS A 55 -3.86 5.59 -19.21
C LYS A 55 -3.54 6.92 -18.52
N GLU A 56 -4.43 7.44 -17.69
CA GLU A 56 -4.27 8.66 -16.90
C GLU A 56 -3.71 8.38 -15.51
N GLY A 57 -3.24 7.15 -15.25
CA GLY A 57 -2.77 6.68 -13.95
C GLY A 57 -1.86 7.67 -13.22
N SER A 58 -2.17 7.89 -11.94
CA SER A 58 -1.57 8.96 -11.15
C SER A 58 -0.08 8.73 -10.83
N TYR A 59 0.39 7.47 -10.84
CA TYR A 59 1.79 7.17 -10.53
C TYR A 59 2.65 7.13 -11.77
N PHE A 60 2.40 6.24 -12.73
CA PHE A 60 3.24 6.01 -13.90
C PHE A 60 3.57 7.31 -14.67
N ASN A 61 2.56 8.16 -14.89
CA ASN A 61 2.74 9.40 -15.63
C ASN A 61 3.54 10.47 -14.85
N ASN A 62 3.67 10.31 -13.53
CA ASN A 62 4.34 11.26 -12.64
C ASN A 62 5.65 10.73 -12.05
N PHE A 63 6.09 9.54 -12.43
CA PHE A 63 7.45 9.09 -12.08
C PHE A 63 8.51 10.05 -12.63
N PRO A 64 9.65 10.20 -11.96
CA PRO A 64 10.72 11.11 -12.39
C PRO A 64 11.12 10.86 -13.85
N GLN A 65 11.58 11.90 -14.54
CA GLN A 65 11.96 11.78 -15.96
C GLN A 65 13.29 11.05 -16.17
N ASN A 66 14.17 11.07 -15.17
CA ASN A 66 15.50 10.47 -15.21
C ASN A 66 15.52 8.99 -14.82
N VAL A 67 14.35 8.36 -14.59
CA VAL A 67 14.23 6.93 -14.29
C VAL A 67 13.61 6.18 -15.47
N ARG A 68 13.92 4.89 -15.56
CA ARG A 68 13.17 3.97 -16.42
C ARG A 68 11.85 3.65 -15.74
N LYS A 69 10.77 3.47 -16.47
CA LYS A 69 9.46 3.24 -15.88
C LYS A 69 8.67 2.16 -16.63
N ASP A 70 7.96 1.38 -15.85
CA ASP A 70 7.05 0.35 -16.33
C ASP A 70 5.76 0.35 -15.48
N TRP A 71 4.76 -0.40 -15.91
CA TRP A 71 3.45 -0.46 -15.28
C TRP A 71 2.80 -1.82 -15.45
N CYS A 72 1.85 -2.14 -14.57
CA CYS A 72 0.92 -3.25 -14.74
C CYS A 72 -0.53 -2.73 -14.71
N GLU A 73 -1.39 -3.37 -15.49
CA GLU A 73 -2.84 -3.18 -15.48
C GLU A 73 -3.52 -4.44 -16.04
N ILE A 74 -4.26 -5.12 -15.19
CA ILE A 74 -4.87 -6.41 -15.54
C ILE A 74 -5.88 -6.29 -16.68
N LEU A 75 -6.61 -5.16 -16.74
CA LEU A 75 -7.58 -4.91 -17.82
C LEU A 75 -6.90 -4.64 -19.17
N GLU A 76 -5.60 -4.31 -19.16
CA GLU A 76 -4.78 -4.15 -20.36
C GLU A 76 -3.89 -5.38 -20.61
N GLY A 77 -4.17 -6.50 -19.94
CA GLY A 77 -3.47 -7.79 -20.15
C GLY A 77 -2.09 -7.86 -19.50
N LYS A 78 -1.73 -6.93 -18.60
CA LYS A 78 -0.44 -6.90 -17.92
C LYS A 78 -0.64 -7.08 -16.41
N ASP A 79 -0.74 -8.34 -15.98
CA ASP A 79 -0.98 -8.69 -14.58
C ASP A 79 0.29 -8.54 -13.74
N PHE A 80 0.19 -7.80 -12.64
CA PHE A 80 1.29 -7.66 -11.68
C PHE A 80 1.76 -9.00 -11.11
N PHE A 81 0.89 -9.97 -10.95
CA PHE A 81 1.27 -11.28 -10.42
C PHE A 81 2.12 -12.11 -11.41
N GLU A 82 2.04 -11.82 -12.70
CA GLU A 82 2.85 -12.45 -13.75
C GLU A 82 4.12 -11.64 -14.07
N TYR A 83 4.26 -10.43 -13.52
CA TYR A 83 5.44 -9.58 -13.76
C TYR A 83 6.72 -10.23 -13.22
N ASP A 84 7.81 -10.30 -14.00
CA ASP A 84 9.04 -11.03 -13.64
C ASP A 84 10.34 -10.24 -13.93
N GLU A 85 10.24 -9.01 -14.43
CA GLU A 85 11.41 -8.17 -14.66
C GLU A 85 12.06 -7.72 -13.34
N ASN A 86 13.38 -7.47 -13.39
CA ASN A 86 14.11 -6.87 -12.29
C ASN A 86 13.69 -5.43 -12.08
N ILE A 87 13.25 -5.11 -10.90
CA ILE A 87 12.70 -3.80 -10.54
C ILE A 87 13.48 -3.18 -9.38
N ASP A 88 13.70 -1.86 -9.43
CA ASP A 88 14.37 -1.14 -8.35
C ASP A 88 13.36 -0.54 -7.37
N ILE A 89 12.29 0.07 -7.85
CA ILE A 89 11.28 0.74 -7.04
C ILE A 89 9.87 0.28 -7.45
N ILE A 90 9.04 -0.10 -6.47
CA ILE A 90 7.61 -0.33 -6.68
C ILE A 90 6.84 0.75 -5.92
N CYS A 91 6.04 1.54 -6.64
CA CYS A 91 5.29 2.66 -6.07
C CYS A 91 3.85 2.67 -6.61
N GLY A 92 2.87 2.49 -5.74
CA GLY A 92 1.47 2.45 -6.17
C GLY A 92 0.47 2.30 -5.02
N ASN A 93 -0.80 2.17 -5.41
CA ASN A 93 -1.94 1.97 -4.52
C ASN A 93 -2.53 0.57 -4.79
N PRO A 94 -2.14 -0.47 -4.04
CA PRO A 94 -2.55 -1.84 -4.31
C PRO A 94 -4.02 -2.10 -3.98
N PRO A 95 -4.67 -3.09 -4.62
CA PRO A 95 -6.01 -3.54 -4.25
C PRO A 95 -5.99 -4.16 -2.86
N TYR A 96 -6.78 -3.61 -1.93
CA TYR A 96 -6.75 -3.99 -0.51
C TYR A 96 -7.21 -5.42 -0.25
N SER A 97 -8.10 -5.96 -1.06
CA SER A 97 -8.56 -7.35 -0.97
C SER A 97 -7.45 -8.36 -1.26
N LEU A 98 -6.41 -7.96 -2.01
CA LEU A 98 -5.30 -8.81 -2.40
C LEU A 98 -3.98 -8.52 -1.64
N MET A 99 -4.02 -7.72 -0.59
CA MET A 99 -2.83 -7.17 0.08
C MET A 99 -1.78 -8.23 0.44
N ASP A 100 -2.18 -9.37 0.99
CA ASP A 100 -1.22 -10.42 1.39
C ASP A 100 -0.52 -11.06 0.17
N LYS A 101 -1.26 -11.27 -0.93
CA LYS A 101 -0.67 -11.75 -2.20
C LYS A 101 0.24 -10.70 -2.82
N TRP A 102 -0.19 -9.45 -2.73
CA TRP A 102 0.56 -8.29 -3.24
C TRP A 102 1.92 -8.15 -2.57
N ILE A 103 1.94 -8.16 -1.25
CA ILE A 103 3.18 -8.11 -0.46
C ILE A 103 4.11 -9.29 -0.86
N LYS A 104 3.58 -10.52 -0.92
CA LYS A 104 4.38 -11.68 -1.32
C LYS A 104 5.00 -11.53 -2.71
N LYS A 105 4.23 -11.00 -3.67
CA LYS A 105 4.74 -10.77 -5.03
C LYS A 105 5.80 -9.67 -5.04
N THR A 106 5.56 -8.55 -4.36
CA THR A 106 6.53 -7.47 -4.19
C THR A 106 7.85 -7.99 -3.62
N LEU A 107 7.79 -8.77 -2.55
CA LEU A 107 8.99 -9.35 -1.92
C LEU A 107 9.72 -10.35 -2.85
N LYS A 108 8.98 -11.11 -3.67
CA LYS A 108 9.58 -12.01 -4.68
C LYS A 108 10.33 -11.22 -5.77
N LEU A 109 9.83 -10.06 -6.19
CA LEU A 109 10.51 -9.18 -7.14
C LEU A 109 11.74 -8.51 -6.55
N ASN A 110 11.84 -8.48 -5.23
CA ASN A 110 13.02 -8.06 -4.48
C ASN A 110 13.53 -6.64 -4.82
N PRO A 111 12.66 -5.61 -4.89
CA PRO A 111 13.06 -4.24 -5.18
C PRO A 111 14.01 -3.66 -4.11
N LYS A 112 14.69 -2.56 -4.40
CA LYS A 112 15.46 -1.78 -3.40
C LYS A 112 14.52 -1.13 -2.38
N GLU A 113 13.41 -0.58 -2.87
CA GLU A 113 12.37 0.09 -2.10
C GLU A 113 10.99 -0.24 -2.67
N PHE A 114 9.99 -0.25 -1.82
CA PHE A 114 8.60 -0.20 -2.27
C PHE A 114 7.74 0.63 -1.34
N SER A 115 6.71 1.25 -1.89
CA SER A 115 5.74 2.00 -1.12
C SER A 115 4.31 1.59 -1.42
N LEU A 116 3.47 1.73 -0.41
CA LEU A 116 2.05 1.41 -0.49
C LEU A 116 1.24 2.60 0.04
N LEU A 117 0.20 2.97 -0.68
CA LEU A 117 -0.87 3.80 -0.14
C LEU A 117 -1.95 2.87 0.41
N ILE A 118 -2.18 2.88 1.71
CA ILE A 118 -3.09 1.93 2.37
C ILE A 118 -3.92 2.61 3.46
N GLY A 119 -5.08 2.06 3.76
CA GLY A 119 -5.75 2.37 5.01
C GLY A 119 -4.93 1.84 6.19
N ILE A 120 -4.83 2.59 7.28
CA ILE A 120 -3.96 2.24 8.43
C ILE A 120 -4.22 0.84 8.99
N GLY A 121 -5.46 0.36 8.95
CA GLY A 121 -5.83 -1.00 9.38
C GLY A 121 -5.22 -2.11 8.50
N ASN A 122 -4.67 -1.79 7.34
CA ASN A 122 -3.95 -2.73 6.49
C ASN A 122 -2.47 -2.89 6.88
N LEU A 123 -1.93 -1.99 7.70
CA LEU A 123 -0.58 -2.10 8.26
C LEU A 123 -0.62 -2.96 9.54
N THR A 124 -0.82 -4.25 9.36
CA THR A 124 -0.89 -5.20 10.49
C THR A 124 0.49 -5.65 10.94
N THR A 125 0.63 -5.99 12.23
CA THR A 125 1.90 -6.51 12.79
C THR A 125 2.39 -7.75 12.06
N ARG A 126 1.47 -8.63 11.61
CA ARG A 126 1.80 -9.81 10.79
C ARG A 126 2.44 -9.44 9.44
N ARG A 127 1.91 -8.41 8.76
CA ARG A 127 2.46 -7.97 7.46
C ARG A 127 3.82 -7.34 7.62
N ILE A 128 3.99 -6.52 8.66
CA ILE A 128 5.28 -5.90 8.99
C ILE A 128 6.32 -6.99 9.25
N GLU A 129 6.01 -7.99 10.08
CA GLU A 129 6.90 -9.11 10.37
C GLU A 129 7.31 -9.90 9.10
N ILE A 130 6.36 -10.17 8.19
CA ILE A 130 6.65 -10.84 6.91
C ILE A 130 7.64 -10.00 6.07
N ILE A 131 7.44 -8.70 6.03
CA ILE A 131 8.29 -7.78 5.27
C ILE A 131 9.69 -7.68 5.91
N GLU A 132 9.77 -7.59 7.23
CA GLU A 132 11.05 -7.54 7.96
C GLU A 132 11.83 -8.84 7.84
N ASN A 133 11.16 -10.00 7.91
CA ASN A 133 11.80 -11.29 7.70
C ASN A 133 12.34 -11.47 6.26
N ALA A 134 11.85 -10.68 5.31
CA ALA A 134 12.38 -10.61 3.96
C ALA A 134 13.53 -9.58 3.79
N GLY A 135 13.96 -8.94 4.89
CA GLY A 135 15.09 -8.01 4.90
C GLY A 135 14.74 -6.54 4.64
N TYR A 136 13.47 -6.16 4.78
CA TYR A 136 13.04 -4.76 4.60
C TYR A 136 12.60 -4.16 5.94
N GLY A 137 12.88 -2.88 6.14
CA GLY A 137 12.33 -2.11 7.27
C GLY A 137 11.40 -1.00 6.79
N LEU A 138 10.36 -0.72 7.57
CA LEU A 138 9.52 0.47 7.39
C LEU A 138 10.36 1.71 7.67
N SER A 139 10.80 2.40 6.62
CA SER A 139 11.73 3.54 6.72
C SER A 139 11.02 4.89 6.82
N LYS A 140 9.84 5.00 6.19
CA LYS A 140 9.05 6.23 6.19
C LYS A 140 7.57 5.91 6.29
N MET A 141 6.85 6.73 7.05
CA MET A 141 5.40 6.65 7.17
C MET A 141 4.81 8.05 7.19
N LYS A 142 3.82 8.30 6.33
CA LYS A 142 3.08 9.55 6.28
C LYS A 142 1.59 9.27 6.41
N MET A 143 0.98 9.75 7.49
CA MET A 143 -0.47 9.66 7.70
C MET A 143 -1.18 10.77 6.94
N LEU A 144 -2.34 10.45 6.38
CA LEU A 144 -3.15 11.40 5.63
C LEU A 144 -4.63 10.98 5.65
N LYS A 145 -5.52 11.94 5.33
CA LYS A 145 -6.94 11.69 5.15
C LYS A 145 -7.33 12.02 3.71
N ILE A 146 -7.89 11.03 3.02
CA ILE A 146 -8.46 11.22 1.69
C ILE A 146 -9.98 11.36 1.88
N TYR A 147 -10.58 12.41 1.31
CA TYR A 147 -11.94 12.85 1.63
C TYR A 147 -12.97 11.71 1.57
N ASP A 148 -13.10 11.06 0.43
CA ASP A 148 -14.12 10.02 0.22
C ASP A 148 -13.70 8.62 0.70
N TRP A 149 -12.50 8.49 1.28
CA TRP A 149 -12.01 7.20 1.75
C TRP A 149 -12.35 7.00 3.24
N TYR A 150 -12.81 5.80 3.55
CA TYR A 150 -13.11 5.45 4.93
C TYR A 150 -11.83 5.37 5.77
N GLY A 151 -11.89 5.94 6.98
CA GLY A 151 -10.81 5.89 7.95
C GLY A 151 -9.61 6.78 7.60
N MET A 152 -8.49 6.49 8.25
CA MET A 152 -7.20 7.14 8.00
C MET A 152 -6.39 6.32 7.01
N SER A 153 -5.75 7.00 6.09
CA SER A 153 -4.80 6.40 5.15
C SER A 153 -3.36 6.71 5.56
N CYS A 154 -2.44 5.92 5.11
CA CYS A 154 -1.02 6.20 5.22
C CYS A 154 -0.27 5.79 3.96
N ILE A 155 0.76 6.53 3.65
CA ILE A 155 1.82 6.12 2.75
C ILE A 155 2.89 5.48 3.62
N VAL A 156 3.29 4.27 3.27
CA VAL A 156 4.39 3.54 3.92
C VAL A 156 5.46 3.22 2.91
N VAL A 157 6.72 3.43 3.27
CA VAL A 157 7.89 3.08 2.44
C VAL A 157 8.71 2.04 3.18
N PHE A 158 8.99 0.95 2.51
CA PHE A 158 9.87 -0.10 2.98
C PHE A 158 11.15 -0.09 2.15
N GLU A 159 12.29 -0.07 2.83
CA GLU A 159 13.61 -0.08 2.22
C GLU A 159 14.37 -1.35 2.62
N LYS A 160 15.08 -1.92 1.66
CA LYS A 160 15.90 -3.11 1.88
C LYS A 160 17.07 -2.80 2.82
N ASN A 161 17.37 -3.71 3.73
CA ASN A 161 18.44 -3.60 4.72
C ASN A 161 18.32 -2.40 5.68
N LYS A 162 17.11 -1.87 5.87
CA LYS A 162 16.82 -0.84 6.87
C LYS A 162 16.14 -1.43 8.10
N LYS A 163 16.29 -0.74 9.23
CA LYS A 163 15.51 -1.02 10.43
C LYS A 163 14.20 -0.24 10.36
N SER A 164 13.12 -0.87 10.82
CA SER A 164 11.83 -0.18 10.95
C SER A 164 11.87 0.94 11.96
N ILE A 165 11.17 2.03 11.67
CA ILE A 165 11.00 3.21 12.54
C ILE A 165 9.89 3.02 13.59
N ILE A 166 9.18 1.90 13.56
CA ILE A 166 8.10 1.58 14.49
C ILE A 166 8.45 0.34 15.30
N GLU A 167 7.86 0.27 16.49
CA GLU A 167 7.84 -0.95 17.30
C GLU A 167 6.45 -1.58 17.27
N TYR A 168 6.39 -2.90 17.31
CA TYR A 168 5.14 -3.64 17.34
C TYR A 168 5.25 -4.92 18.15
N ASP A 169 4.11 -5.40 18.65
CA ASP A 169 4.01 -6.66 19.38
C ASP A 169 3.01 -7.59 18.66
N ARG A 170 3.41 -8.84 18.51
CA ARG A 170 2.59 -9.91 17.93
C ARG A 170 1.69 -10.60 18.94
N LYS A 171 1.89 -10.33 20.21
CA LYS A 171 1.11 -10.94 21.29
C LYS A 171 -0.35 -10.53 21.22
N VAL A 172 -1.24 -11.48 21.38
CA VAL A 172 -2.67 -11.22 21.49
C VAL A 172 -3.02 -11.11 22.97
N TYR A 173 -3.42 -9.92 23.39
CA TYR A 173 -3.85 -9.65 24.77
C TYR A 173 -5.36 -9.92 24.88
N LYS A 174 -5.75 -10.69 25.91
CA LYS A 174 -7.15 -10.92 26.23
C LYS A 174 -7.59 -9.99 27.38
N THR A 175 -8.76 -9.39 27.24
CA THR A 175 -9.41 -8.71 28.39
C THR A 175 -9.74 -9.75 29.45
N LYS A 176 -9.54 -9.42 30.73
CA LYS A 176 -10.10 -10.22 31.79
C LYS A 176 -11.63 -10.05 31.79
N THR A 177 -12.35 -11.12 31.59
CA THR A 177 -13.82 -11.19 31.84
C THR A 177 -14.09 -11.24 33.31
#